data_eebe6765c4c4aa0e0f2dc9ea46a6484d
#
_entry.id   eebe6765c4c4aa0e0f2dc9ea46a6484d
#
_cell.length_a   1.000
_cell.length_b   1.000
_cell.length_c   1.000
_cell.angle_alpha   90.00
_cell.angle_beta   90.00
_cell.angle_gamma   90.00
#
_symmetry.space_group_name_H-M   'P 1'
#
loop_
_entity.id
_entity.type
_entity.pdbx_description
1 polymer ?
#
loop_
_entity_poly.entity_id
_entity_poly.type
_entity_poly.pdbx_seq_one_letter_code
_entity_poly.pdbx_strand_id
1 'polypeptide(L)'
;MEVELLKKYGSVRPGEIENLDGTTETVDFRFSTAIRFYHNMEDADFPLHWHAPGEIISPIEGTYTVTIAGKTVTLQPHDVLIIASGELHSIRAPKTGERYIMNYSVSYFHQIQDMAELFNTFYPFRLVTRQEDPELADQLFAVLVQIEGEYFSTNVYRESEIMALMLHFFSIFGRYEHRQNSEQVLDYPKQQDHMRRFAELCAYINNHCTERLSVEIWPPARGLVSTIFRACSRKTRA
;
A
#
# COMPACT_ATOMS: atom_id res chain seq x y z
N MET A 1 11.68 14.04 22.62
CA MET A 1 10.92 15.13 21.97
C MET A 1 10.86 14.96 20.46
N GLU A 2 12.00 14.87 19.75
CA GLU A 2 12.01 14.69 18.28
C GLU A 2 11.41 13.32 17.82
N VAL A 3 11.76 12.24 18.51
CA VAL A 3 11.21 10.89 18.24
C VAL A 3 9.71 10.84 18.57
N GLU A 4 9.27 11.54 19.59
CA GLU A 4 7.85 11.60 20.00
C GLU A 4 7.02 12.44 19.01
N LEU A 5 7.59 13.54 18.49
CA LEU A 5 6.98 14.32 17.42
C LEU A 5 6.94 13.52 16.11
N LEU A 6 7.99 12.76 15.79
CA LEU A 6 8.02 11.88 14.62
C LEU A 6 7.00 10.73 14.71
N LYS A 7 6.77 10.18 15.92
CA LYS A 7 5.69 9.22 16.17
C LYS A 7 4.33 9.83 15.94
N LYS A 8 4.10 11.04 16.50
CA LYS A 8 2.81 11.71 16.50
C LYS A 8 2.38 12.21 15.11
N TYR A 9 3.33 12.70 14.30
CA TYR A 9 3.03 13.40 13.06
C TYR A 9 3.76 12.80 11.84
N GLY A 10 4.47 11.69 12.03
CA GLY A 10 5.41 11.23 11.01
C GLY A 10 6.50 12.28 10.76
N SER A 11 6.63 12.74 9.53
CA SER A 11 7.48 13.89 9.16
C SER A 11 6.66 15.09 8.72
N VAL A 12 5.33 15.02 8.81
CA VAL A 12 4.39 16.06 8.35
C VAL A 12 3.94 16.88 9.54
N ARG A 13 3.85 18.19 9.37
CA ARG A 13 3.23 19.07 10.36
C ARG A 13 1.70 18.92 10.31
N PRO A 14 0.99 19.07 11.44
CA PRO A 14 -0.45 19.04 11.47
C PRO A 14 -1.04 19.99 10.42
N GLY A 15 -1.94 19.49 9.58
CA GLY A 15 -2.60 20.27 8.54
C GLY A 15 -1.86 20.41 7.20
N GLU A 16 -0.64 19.86 7.08
CA GLU A 16 0.06 19.70 5.79
C GLU A 16 -0.25 18.32 5.24
N ILE A 17 -0.88 18.25 4.07
CA ILE A 17 -0.96 17.03 3.27
C ILE A 17 0.35 16.97 2.48
N GLU A 18 1.21 16.02 2.82
CA GLU A 18 2.50 15.86 2.18
C GLU A 18 2.30 15.59 0.69
N ASN A 19 2.82 16.48 -0.16
CA ASN A 19 3.02 16.23 -1.59
C ASN A 19 1.79 15.78 -2.39
N LEU A 20 0.60 16.28 -2.06
CA LEU A 20 -0.60 16.05 -2.84
C LEU A 20 -0.74 17.09 -3.95
N ASP A 21 -0.59 16.66 -5.22
CA ASP A 21 -0.88 17.46 -6.42
C ASP A 21 -2.15 16.93 -7.08
N GLY A 22 -3.24 17.66 -6.93
CA GLY A 22 -4.57 17.24 -7.37
C GLY A 22 -5.03 15.97 -6.62
N THR A 23 -4.98 14.83 -7.28
CA THR A 23 -5.28 13.50 -6.70
C THR A 23 -4.05 12.60 -6.62
N THR A 24 -2.87 13.09 -6.94
CA THR A 24 -1.62 12.32 -6.92
C THR A 24 -0.83 12.67 -5.68
N GLU A 25 -0.58 11.69 -4.83
CA GLU A 25 0.30 11.82 -3.69
C GLU A 25 1.68 11.24 -4.00
N THR A 26 2.73 12.01 -3.70
CA THR A 26 4.10 11.53 -3.75
C THR A 26 4.53 11.06 -2.38
N VAL A 27 4.81 9.77 -2.24
CA VAL A 27 5.26 9.17 -0.99
C VAL A 27 6.77 9.06 -0.97
N ASP A 28 7.41 9.79 -0.05
CA ASP A 28 8.85 9.73 0.17
C ASP A 28 9.18 8.67 1.23
N PHE A 29 9.83 7.59 0.82
CA PHE A 29 10.28 6.56 1.75
C PHE A 29 11.40 7.08 2.65
N ARG A 30 11.29 6.74 3.93
CA ARG A 30 12.32 7.08 4.90
C ARG A 30 13.43 6.04 4.87
N PHE A 31 14.67 6.48 4.87
CA PHE A 31 15.87 5.63 4.77
C PHE A 31 15.89 4.82 3.45
N SER A 32 16.68 3.75 3.43
CA SER A 32 16.66 2.76 2.35
C SER A 32 15.57 1.68 2.57
N THR A 33 14.68 1.91 3.54
CA THR A 33 13.58 1.00 3.81
C THR A 33 12.53 1.16 2.74
N ALA A 34 12.02 0.30 2.09
CA ALA A 34 10.93 0.43 1.13
C ALA A 34 9.58 0.74 1.80
N ILE A 35 9.59 1.44 2.92
CA ILE A 35 8.38 1.83 3.66
C ILE A 35 8.39 3.28 4.13
N ARG A 36 7.18 3.81 4.29
CA ARG A 36 6.85 5.02 5.05
C ARG A 36 5.82 4.66 6.09
N PHE A 37 6.11 4.93 7.36
CA PHE A 37 5.22 4.57 8.47
C PHE A 37 4.78 5.83 9.21
N TYR A 38 3.48 5.93 9.44
CA TYR A 38 2.84 6.98 10.22
C TYR A 38 2.07 6.37 11.39
N HIS A 39 2.33 6.90 12.56
CA HIS A 39 1.47 6.74 13.73
C HIS A 39 0.61 7.99 13.78
N ASN A 40 -0.56 7.97 13.14
CA ASN A 40 -1.40 9.12 12.91
C ASN A 40 -2.46 9.27 14.00
N MET A 41 -2.49 10.42 14.64
CA MET A 41 -3.43 10.79 15.71
C MET A 41 -4.33 11.98 15.30
N GLU A 42 -4.42 12.27 14.00
CA GLU A 42 -5.18 13.38 13.48
C GLU A 42 -6.65 13.00 13.25
N ASP A 43 -7.54 13.96 13.49
CA ASP A 43 -8.97 13.87 13.21
C ASP A 43 -9.35 14.33 11.79
N ALA A 44 -8.33 14.64 10.96
CA ALA A 44 -8.54 15.12 9.60
C ALA A 44 -8.85 13.99 8.61
N ASP A 45 -9.86 14.24 7.78
CA ASP A 45 -10.13 13.43 6.60
C ASP A 45 -8.96 13.53 5.62
N PHE A 46 -8.64 12.45 4.94
CA PHE A 46 -7.71 12.46 3.82
C PHE A 46 -8.50 12.40 2.51
N PRO A 47 -8.32 13.37 1.60
CA PRO A 47 -9.14 13.49 0.40
C PRO A 47 -8.89 12.34 -0.58
N LEU A 48 -9.68 12.29 -1.64
CA LEU A 48 -9.53 11.29 -2.70
C LEU A 48 -8.16 11.46 -3.39
N HIS A 49 -7.33 10.42 -3.30
CA HIS A 49 -5.97 10.41 -3.83
C HIS A 49 -5.55 9.00 -4.24
N TRP A 50 -4.41 8.91 -4.91
CA TRP A 50 -3.70 7.67 -5.23
C TRP A 50 -2.19 7.91 -5.15
N HIS A 51 -1.45 6.87 -4.92
CA HIS A 51 0.02 6.85 -4.92
C HIS A 51 0.57 5.52 -5.48
N ALA A 52 1.83 5.53 -5.91
CA ALA A 52 2.46 4.34 -6.48
C ALA A 52 2.72 3.20 -5.46
N PRO A 53 3.08 3.45 -4.19
CA PRO A 53 3.17 2.40 -3.17
C PRO A 53 1.84 1.71 -2.90
N GLY A 54 1.88 0.48 -2.38
CA GLY A 54 0.75 -0.09 -1.66
C GLY A 54 0.62 0.55 -0.27
N GLU A 55 -0.56 0.41 0.37
CA GLU A 55 -0.81 0.99 1.68
C GLU A 55 -1.46 0.00 2.63
N ILE A 56 -1.10 0.05 3.90
CA ILE A 56 -1.77 -0.66 4.98
C ILE A 56 -2.32 0.37 5.96
N ILE A 57 -3.61 0.25 6.30
CA ILE A 57 -4.28 1.08 7.31
C ILE A 57 -4.80 0.16 8.40
N SER A 58 -4.50 0.50 9.66
CA SER A 58 -5.01 -0.24 10.81
C SER A 58 -5.32 0.71 11.97
N PRO A 59 -6.59 0.89 12.35
CA PRO A 59 -6.95 1.70 13.50
C PRO A 59 -6.44 1.08 14.82
N ILE A 60 -5.95 1.95 15.70
CA ILE A 60 -5.62 1.62 17.10
C ILE A 60 -6.83 1.99 17.95
N GLU A 61 -7.38 3.18 17.72
CA GLU A 61 -8.54 3.71 18.40
C GLU A 61 -9.44 4.46 17.40
N GLY A 62 -10.76 4.38 17.62
CA GLY A 62 -11.76 5.02 16.77
C GLY A 62 -12.13 4.19 15.54
N THR A 63 -13.16 4.65 14.84
CA THR A 63 -13.71 3.99 13.65
C THR A 63 -13.45 4.85 12.43
N TYR A 64 -12.76 4.29 11.45
CA TYR A 64 -12.41 4.97 10.20
C TYR A 64 -13.26 4.42 9.05
N THR A 65 -13.54 5.29 8.08
CA THR A 65 -14.25 4.89 6.86
C THR A 65 -13.34 5.15 5.67
N VAL A 66 -13.11 4.12 4.86
CA VAL A 66 -12.28 4.23 3.65
C VAL A 66 -13.15 3.97 2.43
N THR A 67 -13.11 4.89 1.47
CA THR A 67 -13.74 4.68 0.16
C THR A 67 -12.66 4.32 -0.84
N ILE A 68 -12.77 3.16 -1.46
CA ILE A 68 -11.77 2.59 -2.36
C ILE A 68 -12.46 1.77 -3.47
N ALA A 69 -12.02 1.94 -4.72
CA ALA A 69 -12.60 1.24 -5.88
C ALA A 69 -14.15 1.32 -5.94
N GLY A 70 -14.72 2.47 -5.53
CA GLY A 70 -16.18 2.70 -5.49
C GLY A 70 -16.92 2.00 -4.35
N LYS A 71 -16.20 1.32 -3.44
CA LYS A 71 -16.76 0.68 -2.24
C LYS A 71 -16.37 1.49 -1.01
N THR A 72 -17.25 1.48 -0.01
CA THR A 72 -16.97 2.09 1.30
C THR A 72 -16.86 0.99 2.33
N VAL A 73 -15.75 0.94 3.04
CA VAL A 73 -15.46 0.00 4.11
C VAL A 73 -15.28 0.74 5.43
N THR A 74 -15.71 0.12 6.51
CA THR A 74 -15.55 0.66 7.87
C THR A 74 -14.54 -0.19 8.60
N LEU A 75 -13.54 0.49 9.19
CA LEU A 75 -12.46 -0.15 9.96
C LEU A 75 -12.70 0.09 11.45
N GLN A 76 -12.74 -0.98 12.20
CA GLN A 76 -12.74 -0.97 13.66
C GLN A 76 -11.31 -1.10 14.19
N PRO A 77 -11.04 -0.82 15.47
CA PRO A 77 -9.73 -1.05 16.07
C PRO A 77 -9.20 -2.48 15.79
N HIS A 78 -7.95 -2.53 15.33
CA HIS A 78 -7.20 -3.74 14.93
C HIS A 78 -7.67 -4.42 13.63
N ASP A 79 -8.67 -3.87 12.93
CA ASP A 79 -8.87 -4.28 11.54
C ASP A 79 -7.66 -3.88 10.68
N VAL A 80 -7.36 -4.66 9.67
CA VAL A 80 -6.23 -4.41 8.77
C VAL A 80 -6.74 -4.30 7.34
N LEU A 81 -6.64 -3.11 6.76
CA LEU A 81 -6.92 -2.86 5.35
C LEU A 81 -5.61 -2.80 4.58
N ILE A 82 -5.49 -3.63 3.55
CA ILE A 82 -4.35 -3.67 2.63
C ILE A 82 -4.83 -3.16 1.27
N ILE A 83 -4.29 -2.03 0.82
CA ILE A 83 -4.63 -1.36 -0.43
C ILE A 83 -3.55 -1.66 -1.46
N ALA A 84 -3.97 -2.07 -2.66
CA ALA A 84 -3.04 -2.33 -3.75
C ALA A 84 -2.42 -1.03 -4.28
N SER A 85 -1.23 -1.16 -4.86
CA SER A 85 -0.49 -0.07 -5.52
C SER A 85 -1.36 0.64 -6.57
N GLY A 86 -1.39 1.96 -6.56
CA GLY A 86 -2.09 2.78 -7.55
C GLY A 86 -3.61 2.89 -7.38
N GLU A 87 -4.19 2.35 -6.30
CA GLU A 87 -5.62 2.43 -6.08
C GLU A 87 -6.07 3.80 -5.56
N LEU A 88 -7.15 4.30 -6.18
CA LEU A 88 -7.76 5.56 -5.80
C LEU A 88 -8.62 5.38 -4.55
N HIS A 89 -8.31 6.10 -3.49
CA HIS A 89 -8.97 5.98 -2.19
C HIS A 89 -9.06 7.30 -1.43
N SER A 90 -9.91 7.34 -0.41
CA SER A 90 -10.05 8.44 0.54
C SER A 90 -10.35 7.90 1.93
N ILE A 91 -9.95 8.63 2.96
CA ILE A 91 -10.14 8.23 4.35
C ILE A 91 -10.95 9.30 5.07
N ARG A 92 -12.00 8.88 5.76
CA ARG A 92 -12.75 9.71 6.71
C ARG A 92 -12.37 9.30 8.12
N ALA A 93 -11.87 10.28 8.88
CA ALA A 93 -11.45 10.08 10.25
C ALA A 93 -12.60 10.34 11.26
N PRO A 94 -12.60 9.69 12.43
CA PRO A 94 -13.43 10.09 13.55
C PRO A 94 -12.91 11.41 14.16
N LYS A 95 -13.71 12.05 15.02
CA LYS A 95 -13.29 13.28 15.75
C LYS A 95 -12.10 13.04 16.68
N THR A 96 -11.96 11.83 17.16
CA THR A 96 -10.82 11.37 17.96
C THR A 96 -10.49 9.97 17.51
N GLY A 97 -9.23 9.69 17.30
CA GLY A 97 -8.80 8.36 16.85
C GLY A 97 -7.30 8.29 16.67
N GLU A 98 -6.81 7.07 16.51
CA GLU A 98 -5.42 6.75 16.35
C GLU A 98 -5.29 5.58 15.38
N ARG A 99 -4.38 5.68 14.42
CA ARG A 99 -4.20 4.66 13.38
C ARG A 99 -2.76 4.53 12.94
N TYR A 100 -2.42 3.36 12.49
CA TYR A 100 -1.25 3.13 11.66
C TYR A 100 -1.59 3.33 10.19
N ILE A 101 -0.72 4.04 9.47
CA ILE A 101 -0.69 4.10 8.02
C ILE A 101 0.72 3.70 7.60
N MET A 102 0.85 2.70 6.74
CA MET A 102 2.13 2.26 6.23
C MET A 102 2.09 2.11 4.71
N ASN A 103 2.82 2.97 4.03
CA ASN A 103 3.06 2.81 2.60
C ASN A 103 4.26 1.89 2.38
N TYR A 104 4.19 1.01 1.39
CA TYR A 104 5.25 0.06 1.08
C TYR A 104 5.50 -0.05 -0.42
N SER A 105 6.78 -0.19 -0.80
CA SER A 105 7.17 -0.37 -2.19
C SER A 105 7.05 -1.84 -2.59
N VAL A 106 6.07 -2.13 -3.45
CA VAL A 106 5.85 -3.47 -3.99
C VAL A 106 7.08 -3.98 -4.76
N SER A 107 7.84 -3.09 -5.40
CA SER A 107 9.02 -3.46 -6.20
C SER A 107 10.12 -4.19 -5.40
N TYR A 108 10.24 -3.92 -4.11
CA TYR A 108 11.19 -4.61 -3.25
C TYR A 108 10.88 -6.10 -3.08
N PHE A 109 9.62 -6.46 -3.13
CA PHE A 109 9.15 -7.83 -2.92
C PHE A 109 9.02 -8.64 -4.21
N HIS A 110 9.03 -7.99 -5.39
CA HIS A 110 8.88 -8.67 -6.68
C HIS A 110 10.01 -9.64 -7.03
N GLN A 111 11.18 -9.54 -6.37
CA GLN A 111 12.28 -10.49 -6.55
C GLN A 111 12.03 -11.82 -5.81
N ILE A 112 11.05 -11.87 -4.94
CA ILE A 112 10.63 -13.06 -4.19
C ILE A 112 9.36 -13.58 -4.87
N GLN A 113 9.42 -14.76 -5.48
CA GLN A 113 8.38 -15.26 -6.38
C GLN A 113 7.01 -15.34 -5.70
N ASP A 114 6.93 -15.92 -4.50
CA ASP A 114 5.67 -16.05 -3.77
C ASP A 114 5.08 -14.69 -3.34
N MET A 115 5.91 -13.70 -3.06
CA MET A 115 5.44 -12.32 -2.79
C MET A 115 4.89 -11.67 -4.07
N ALA A 116 5.57 -11.84 -5.20
CA ALA A 116 5.07 -11.34 -6.49
C ALA A 116 3.72 -11.97 -6.86
N GLU A 117 3.56 -13.27 -6.61
CA GLU A 117 2.28 -13.96 -6.78
C GLU A 117 1.21 -13.41 -5.83
N LEU A 118 1.53 -13.22 -4.55
CA LEU A 118 0.61 -12.67 -3.55
C LEU A 118 0.07 -11.30 -3.97
N PHE A 119 0.94 -10.36 -4.35
CA PHE A 119 0.53 -9.01 -4.74
C PHE A 119 -0.37 -8.97 -5.98
N ASN A 120 -0.38 -10.01 -6.79
CA ASN A 120 -1.32 -10.14 -7.91
C ASN A 120 -2.72 -10.65 -7.49
N THR A 121 -2.89 -11.16 -6.27
CA THR A 121 -4.15 -11.81 -5.85
C THR A 121 -5.12 -10.89 -5.13
N PHE A 122 -4.67 -9.81 -4.50
CA PHE A 122 -5.52 -9.01 -3.63
C PHE A 122 -5.95 -7.64 -4.18
N TYR A 123 -5.94 -7.49 -5.49
CA TYR A 123 -6.44 -6.28 -6.12
C TYR A 123 -7.98 -6.16 -6.01
N PRO A 124 -8.58 -4.98 -5.76
CA PRO A 124 -7.95 -3.68 -5.48
C PRO A 124 -7.55 -3.49 -4.02
N PHE A 125 -8.11 -4.25 -3.11
CA PHE A 125 -7.79 -4.23 -1.69
C PHE A 125 -8.20 -5.53 -0.99
N ARG A 126 -7.67 -5.74 0.21
CA ARG A 126 -8.14 -6.75 1.16
C ARG A 126 -8.40 -6.13 2.52
N LEU A 127 -9.50 -6.54 3.12
CA LEU A 127 -9.86 -6.19 4.48
C LEU A 127 -9.86 -7.45 5.34
N VAL A 128 -9.06 -7.44 6.39
CA VAL A 128 -9.06 -8.45 7.45
C VAL A 128 -9.72 -7.80 8.66
N THR A 129 -10.89 -8.26 9.03
CA THR A 129 -11.60 -7.74 10.19
C THR A 129 -11.38 -8.64 11.40
N ARG A 130 -11.21 -8.01 12.56
CA ARG A 130 -11.13 -8.73 13.83
C ARG A 130 -12.43 -9.48 14.16
N GLN A 131 -13.54 -9.04 13.56
CA GLN A 131 -14.83 -9.71 13.73
C GLN A 131 -14.88 -11.05 12.99
N GLU A 132 -14.32 -11.14 11.78
CA GLU A 132 -14.34 -12.34 10.94
C GLU A 132 -13.20 -13.30 11.27
N ASP A 133 -12.00 -12.80 11.48
CA ASP A 133 -10.81 -13.58 11.84
C ASP A 133 -9.96 -12.85 12.89
N PRO A 134 -10.32 -12.96 14.20
CA PRO A 134 -9.63 -12.25 15.27
C PRO A 134 -8.17 -12.68 15.41
N GLU A 135 -7.85 -13.95 15.15
CA GLU A 135 -6.48 -14.46 15.26
C GLU A 135 -5.58 -13.85 14.20
N LEU A 136 -6.01 -13.82 12.95
CA LEU A 136 -5.27 -13.22 11.85
C LEU A 136 -5.12 -11.71 12.05
N ALA A 137 -6.21 -11.01 12.37
CA ALA A 137 -6.18 -9.57 12.57
C ALA A 137 -5.20 -9.18 13.69
N ASP A 138 -5.27 -9.87 14.83
CA ASP A 138 -4.37 -9.61 15.96
C ASP A 138 -2.91 -9.97 15.63
N GLN A 139 -2.64 -11.01 14.85
CA GLN A 139 -1.28 -11.34 14.40
C GLN A 139 -0.72 -10.27 13.46
N LEU A 140 -1.49 -9.82 12.47
CA LEU A 140 -1.06 -8.78 11.55
C LEU A 140 -0.84 -7.45 12.28
N PHE A 141 -1.75 -7.08 13.18
CA PHE A 141 -1.63 -5.88 14.00
C PHE A 141 -0.38 -5.92 14.89
N ALA A 142 -0.08 -7.06 15.52
CA ALA A 142 1.12 -7.22 16.34
C ALA A 142 2.42 -7.01 15.53
N VAL A 143 2.46 -7.42 14.27
CA VAL A 143 3.61 -7.14 13.39
C VAL A 143 3.71 -5.65 13.08
N LEU A 144 2.59 -4.94 12.86
CA LEU A 144 2.62 -3.49 12.65
C LEU A 144 3.17 -2.74 13.88
N VAL A 145 2.83 -3.18 15.09
CA VAL A 145 3.40 -2.63 16.34
C VAL A 145 4.92 -2.84 16.40
N GLN A 146 5.41 -4.00 15.99
CA GLN A 146 6.86 -4.26 15.94
C GLN A 146 7.54 -3.38 14.89
N ILE A 147 6.96 -3.24 13.71
CA ILE A 147 7.48 -2.35 12.65
C ILE A 147 7.53 -0.90 13.15
N GLU A 148 6.48 -0.42 13.82
CA GLU A 148 6.47 0.91 14.45
C GLU A 148 7.65 1.07 15.40
N GLY A 149 7.84 0.10 16.31
CA GLY A 149 8.93 0.11 17.27
C GLY A 149 10.30 0.26 16.62
N GLU A 150 10.58 -0.53 15.58
CA GLU A 150 11.85 -0.46 14.84
C GLU A 150 11.95 0.81 13.99
N TYR A 151 10.87 1.23 13.33
CA TYR A 151 10.87 2.39 12.44
C TYR A 151 11.24 3.70 13.17
N PHE A 152 10.78 3.87 14.41
CA PHE A 152 11.08 5.04 15.25
C PHE A 152 12.25 4.82 16.19
N SER A 153 12.90 3.64 16.17
CA SER A 153 14.08 3.34 16.98
C SER A 153 15.35 4.00 16.43
N THR A 154 16.41 3.92 17.22
CA THR A 154 17.78 4.20 16.80
C THR A 154 18.63 2.93 16.73
N ASN A 155 18.00 1.76 16.72
CA ASN A 155 18.67 0.47 16.68
C ASN A 155 19.54 0.32 15.43
N VAL A 156 20.68 -0.34 15.61
CA VAL A 156 21.49 -0.78 14.46
C VAL A 156 20.76 -1.91 13.73
N TYR A 157 20.92 -1.99 12.40
CA TYR A 157 20.22 -2.96 11.54
C TYR A 157 18.68 -2.87 11.53
N ARG A 158 18.09 -1.76 12.04
CA ARG A 158 16.63 -1.57 12.02
C ARG A 158 16.00 -1.72 10.63
N GLU A 159 16.72 -1.29 9.58
CA GLU A 159 16.21 -1.43 8.19
C GLU A 159 16.06 -2.91 7.81
N SER A 160 17.02 -3.74 8.19
CA SER A 160 16.95 -5.19 7.95
C SER A 160 15.82 -5.84 8.77
N GLU A 161 15.64 -5.39 10.02
CA GLU A 161 14.56 -5.89 10.88
C GLU A 161 13.19 -5.49 10.36
N ILE A 162 13.01 -4.25 9.93
CA ILE A 162 11.78 -3.79 9.27
C ILE A 162 11.46 -4.65 8.04
N MET A 163 12.45 -4.94 7.19
CA MET A 163 12.25 -5.78 6.00
C MET A 163 11.87 -7.21 6.36
N ALA A 164 12.48 -7.78 7.41
CA ALA A 164 12.13 -9.11 7.92
C ALA A 164 10.68 -9.15 8.44
N LEU A 165 10.27 -8.12 9.20
CA LEU A 165 8.89 -7.97 9.69
C LEU A 165 7.89 -7.78 8.56
N MET A 166 8.23 -7.03 7.52
CA MET A 166 7.38 -6.89 6.32
C MET A 166 7.19 -8.23 5.59
N LEU A 167 8.26 -8.98 5.39
CA LEU A 167 8.17 -10.33 4.82
C LEU A 167 7.33 -11.26 5.70
N HIS A 168 7.48 -11.14 7.02
CA HIS A 168 6.67 -11.91 7.97
C HIS A 168 5.18 -11.55 7.86
N PHE A 169 4.86 -10.25 7.84
CA PHE A 169 3.49 -9.75 7.66
C PHE A 169 2.83 -10.35 6.41
N PHE A 170 3.48 -10.19 5.25
CA PHE A 170 2.94 -10.71 4.00
C PHE A 170 2.94 -12.23 3.92
N SER A 171 3.84 -12.92 4.62
CA SER A 171 3.81 -14.39 4.71
C SER A 171 2.63 -14.91 5.53
N ILE A 172 2.27 -14.23 6.64
CA ILE A 172 1.07 -14.54 7.42
C ILE A 172 -0.17 -14.34 6.55
N PHE A 173 -0.29 -13.15 5.95
CA PHE A 173 -1.40 -12.79 5.08
C PHE A 173 -1.52 -13.72 3.87
N GLY A 174 -0.40 -14.03 3.19
CA GLY A 174 -0.37 -14.90 2.02
C GLY A 174 -0.82 -16.33 2.31
N ARG A 175 -0.47 -16.89 3.47
CA ARG A 175 -0.97 -18.21 3.89
C ARG A 175 -2.47 -18.19 4.12
N TYR A 176 -3.01 -17.11 4.63
CA TYR A 176 -4.45 -16.93 4.79
C TYR A 176 -5.14 -16.88 3.43
N GLU A 177 -4.70 -16.01 2.52
CA GLU A 177 -5.23 -15.87 1.16
C GLU A 177 -5.18 -17.22 0.41
N HIS A 178 -4.09 -17.96 0.54
CA HIS A 178 -3.95 -19.26 -0.11
C HIS A 178 -4.98 -20.27 0.41
N ARG A 179 -5.26 -20.28 1.71
CA ARG A 179 -6.30 -21.17 2.30
C ARG A 179 -7.70 -20.81 1.81
N GLN A 180 -8.03 -19.51 1.76
CA GLN A 180 -9.33 -19.06 1.28
C GLN A 180 -9.54 -19.34 -0.22
N ASN A 181 -8.50 -19.15 -1.02
CA ASN A 181 -8.58 -19.35 -2.47
C ASN A 181 -8.53 -20.83 -2.89
N SER A 182 -7.99 -21.72 -2.06
CA SER A 182 -8.02 -23.17 -2.35
C SER A 182 -9.44 -23.76 -2.26
N GLU A 183 -10.38 -23.07 -1.62
CA GLU A 183 -11.80 -23.43 -1.55
C GLU A 183 -12.65 -22.78 -2.66
N GLN A 184 -12.12 -21.77 -3.35
CA GLN A 184 -12.81 -21.07 -4.45
C GLN A 184 -11.93 -21.11 -5.71
N VAL A 185 -12.36 -21.84 -6.72
CA VAL A 185 -11.80 -21.72 -8.08
C VAL A 185 -12.22 -20.35 -8.63
N LEU A 186 -11.39 -19.33 -8.39
CA LEU A 186 -11.65 -17.98 -8.86
C LEU A 186 -11.23 -17.84 -10.33
N ASP A 187 -12.22 -17.60 -11.17
CA ASP A 187 -12.08 -17.25 -12.57
C ASP A 187 -11.68 -15.77 -12.73
N TYR A 188 -10.37 -15.45 -12.54
CA TYR A 188 -9.82 -14.11 -12.78
C TYR A 188 -8.67 -14.07 -13.81
N PRO A 189 -8.83 -14.64 -15.04
CA PRO A 189 -7.71 -14.71 -15.98
C PRO A 189 -7.31 -13.34 -16.57
N LYS A 190 -8.25 -12.39 -16.71
CA LYS A 190 -7.98 -11.14 -17.45
C LYS A 190 -7.35 -10.02 -16.62
N GLN A 191 -7.68 -9.93 -15.35
CA GLN A 191 -7.20 -8.86 -14.48
C GLN A 191 -5.77 -9.13 -13.99
N GLN A 192 -5.44 -10.39 -13.72
CA GLN A 192 -4.08 -10.84 -13.41
C GLN A 192 -3.08 -10.52 -14.53
N ASP A 193 -3.47 -10.68 -15.80
CA ASP A 193 -2.58 -10.41 -16.92
C ASP A 193 -2.23 -8.92 -17.05
N HIS A 194 -3.15 -8.01 -16.75
CA HIS A 194 -2.89 -6.58 -16.76
C HIS A 194 -1.94 -6.14 -15.63
N MET A 195 -2.15 -6.64 -14.41
CA MET A 195 -1.29 -6.33 -13.25
C MET A 195 0.12 -6.90 -13.42
N ARG A 196 0.23 -8.15 -13.91
CA ARG A 196 1.52 -8.77 -14.23
C ARG A 196 2.28 -7.94 -15.27
N ARG A 197 1.63 -7.54 -16.36
CA ARG A 197 2.24 -6.70 -17.41
C ARG A 197 2.64 -5.32 -16.90
N PHE A 198 1.85 -4.75 -15.99
CA PHE A 198 2.19 -3.47 -15.36
C PHE A 198 3.40 -3.59 -14.44
N ALA A 199 3.48 -4.64 -13.64
CA ALA A 199 4.63 -4.94 -12.79
C ALA A 199 5.91 -5.21 -13.63
N GLU A 200 5.79 -5.98 -14.72
CA GLU A 200 6.87 -6.20 -15.69
C GLU A 200 7.34 -4.89 -16.33
N LEU A 201 6.43 -3.98 -16.63
CA LEU A 201 6.77 -2.64 -17.14
C LEU A 201 7.53 -1.81 -16.12
N CYS A 202 7.07 -1.77 -14.89
CA CYS A 202 7.75 -1.05 -13.80
C CYS A 202 9.15 -1.62 -13.55
N ALA A 203 9.30 -2.94 -13.52
CA ALA A 203 10.59 -3.61 -13.37
C ALA A 203 11.54 -3.29 -14.56
N TYR A 204 11.01 -3.31 -15.78
CA TYR A 204 11.78 -2.94 -16.96
C TYR A 204 12.26 -1.49 -16.92
N ILE A 205 11.39 -0.54 -16.60
CA ILE A 205 11.73 0.88 -16.45
C ILE A 205 12.81 1.06 -15.37
N ASN A 206 12.67 0.43 -14.22
CA ASN A 206 13.65 0.52 -13.13
C ASN A 206 15.03 -0.02 -13.54
N ASN A 207 15.07 -1.11 -14.28
CA ASN A 207 16.32 -1.74 -14.72
C ASN A 207 17.00 -1.00 -15.89
N HIS A 208 16.25 -0.18 -16.63
CA HIS A 208 16.72 0.54 -17.82
C HIS A 208 16.56 2.06 -17.72
N CYS A 209 16.39 2.61 -16.51
CA CYS A 209 16.13 4.04 -16.28
C CYS A 209 17.26 4.96 -16.73
N THR A 210 18.48 4.43 -16.93
CA THR A 210 19.63 5.16 -17.47
C THR A 210 19.71 5.15 -19.01
N GLU A 211 18.83 4.38 -19.68
CA GLU A 211 18.78 4.24 -21.13
C GLU A 211 17.64 5.09 -21.72
N ARG A 212 17.72 5.34 -23.02
CA ARG A 212 16.63 6.04 -23.72
C ARG A 212 15.47 5.06 -23.94
N LEU A 213 14.47 5.11 -23.06
CA LEU A 213 13.28 4.27 -23.15
C LEU A 213 12.37 4.75 -24.28
N SER A 214 11.94 3.85 -25.17
CA SER A 214 10.89 4.11 -26.15
C SER A 214 9.81 3.03 -26.07
N VAL A 215 8.55 3.43 -26.30
CA VAL A 215 7.37 2.55 -26.25
C VAL A 215 7.43 1.44 -27.32
N GLU A 216 8.21 1.65 -28.38
CA GLU A 216 8.32 0.72 -29.49
C GLU A 216 9.22 -0.48 -29.18
N ILE A 217 10.12 -0.34 -28.20
CA ILE A 217 11.10 -1.35 -27.84
C ILE A 217 10.45 -2.45 -26.98
N TRP A 218 9.32 -2.17 -26.34
CA TRP A 218 8.67 -3.14 -25.46
C TRP A 218 7.35 -3.69 -26.03
N PRO A 219 7.35 -4.88 -26.66
CA PRO A 219 6.19 -5.47 -27.32
C PRO A 219 4.94 -5.65 -26.43
N PRO A 220 5.06 -6.03 -25.10
CA PRO A 220 3.89 -6.12 -24.21
C PRO A 220 3.23 -4.79 -23.90
N ALA A 221 3.95 -3.65 -23.98
CA ALA A 221 3.43 -2.32 -23.67
C ALA A 221 2.47 -1.77 -24.74
N ARG A 222 2.49 -2.28 -25.98
CA ARG A 222 1.67 -1.74 -27.07
C ARG A 222 0.17 -1.71 -26.77
N GLY A 223 -0.34 -2.66 -26.00
CA GLY A 223 -1.75 -2.68 -25.57
C GLY A 223 -2.06 -1.77 -24.39
N LEU A 224 -1.16 -1.69 -23.39
CA LEU A 224 -1.35 -0.90 -22.17
C LEU A 224 -1.12 0.61 -22.41
N VAL A 225 -0.04 0.97 -23.10
CA VAL A 225 0.32 2.37 -23.34
C VAL A 225 -0.70 3.05 -24.27
N SER A 226 -1.26 2.35 -25.25
CA SER A 226 -2.34 2.91 -26.10
C SER A 226 -3.60 3.23 -25.28
N THR A 227 -3.89 2.48 -24.23
CA THR A 227 -5.06 2.70 -23.37
C THR A 227 -4.81 3.85 -22.39
N ILE A 228 -3.63 3.93 -21.79
CA ILE A 228 -3.23 5.02 -20.89
C ILE A 228 -3.10 6.34 -21.66
N PHE A 229 -2.46 6.34 -22.82
CA PHE A 229 -2.34 7.55 -23.67
C PHE A 229 -3.70 8.03 -24.20
N ARG A 230 -4.62 7.13 -24.53
CA ARG A 230 -6.00 7.51 -24.91
C ARG A 230 -6.78 8.10 -23.72
N ALA A 231 -6.55 7.64 -22.51
CA ALA A 231 -7.16 8.20 -21.31
C ALA A 231 -6.59 9.58 -20.97
N CYS A 232 -5.28 9.78 -21.06
CA CYS A 232 -4.62 11.07 -20.82
C CYS A 232 -4.93 12.10 -21.93
N SER A 233 -4.93 11.71 -23.21
CA SER A 233 -5.20 12.63 -24.32
C SER A 233 -6.66 13.09 -24.43
N ARG A 234 -7.60 12.41 -23.78
CA ARG A 234 -8.99 12.88 -23.65
C ARG A 234 -9.19 13.94 -22.57
N LYS A 235 -8.29 14.02 -21.56
CA LYS A 235 -8.35 15.05 -20.50
C LYS A 235 -7.70 16.38 -20.88
N THR A 236 -6.85 16.42 -21.91
CA THR A 236 -6.19 17.65 -22.39
C THR A 236 -6.95 18.37 -23.52
N ARG A 237 -8.18 17.94 -23.85
CA ARG A 237 -9.03 18.57 -24.87
C ARG A 237 -10.42 18.96 -24.34
N ALA A 238 -10.54 19.26 -23.05
CA ALA A 238 -11.77 19.83 -22.48
C ALA A 238 -11.43 21.15 -21.77
#